data_fd44a66043be63197148fc75702556b1
#
_entry.id   fd44a66043be63197148fc75702556b1
#
_cell.length_a   1.000
_cell.length_b   1.000
_cell.length_c   1.000
_cell.angle_alpha   90.00
_cell.angle_beta   90.00
_cell.angle_gamma   90.00
#
_symmetry.space_group_name_H-M   'P 1'
#
loop_
_entity.id
_entity.type
_entity.pdbx_description
1 polymer ?
#
loop_
_entity_poly.entity_id
_entity_poly.type
_entity_poly.pdbx_seq_one_letter_code
_entity_poly.pdbx_strand_id
1 'polypeptide(L)'
;MPYIASFMHRLVKLLPAVVLLAASTAGFARTKVPGNDRNHISPKEIGYNTINRSTAEAHIGFLASDELEGREAGYKSGRIAGLYVESQLKALGLEPWNDSTFTQPFDAYRIERQRRGRYTVHPDSISQLQGQVHQKLALKNVMGKIEGKNPDEIVIIGAHYDHLGVDPLLDGDKIYNGADDNASGVAAVLQIARAFMASGIKPERTVIFALWDGEEKGLLGSEHFMLTYPHPEKIKGYLNFEMIGRNNREDVPEHVVYFYTQAHPVFEEWLRNDIAERNLNLKPDYRGWDRPIGGGDNGSFAKRDIPIIWYHTDAHPDYHLPSDQTERINWDKTVDITRAAYLNLWNLANEAKY
;
A
#
# COMPACT_ATOMS: atom_id res chain seq x y z
N MET A 1 -0.99 7.29 -66.30
CA MET A 1 -0.13 8.31 -66.98
C MET A 1 0.72 8.97 -65.94
N PRO A 2 2.02 9.05 -66.20
CA PRO A 2 3.08 9.19 -65.19
C PRO A 2 3.57 10.63 -65.08
N TYR A 3 4.28 10.94 -64.00
CA TYR A 3 5.47 11.80 -64.08
C TYR A 3 6.52 11.41 -63.03
N ILE A 4 7.62 10.93 -63.55
CA ILE A 4 8.94 10.69 -62.96
C ILE A 4 9.78 11.95 -63.14
N ALA A 5 10.58 12.33 -62.14
CA ALA A 5 11.88 13.00 -62.31
C ALA A 5 12.49 13.13 -60.89
N SER A 6 13.45 12.35 -60.47
CA SER A 6 14.88 12.41 -60.74
C SER A 6 15.54 13.74 -60.41
N PHE A 7 16.32 13.80 -59.29
CA PHE A 7 17.52 14.65 -59.26
C PHE A 7 18.66 13.97 -58.48
N MET A 8 19.80 13.96 -59.15
CA MET A 8 21.05 13.25 -58.87
C MET A 8 21.96 13.92 -57.84
N HIS A 9 22.68 13.08 -57.15
CA HIS A 9 24.09 13.16 -56.70
C HIS A 9 24.78 14.53 -56.60
N ARG A 10 25.35 14.82 -55.42
CA ARG A 10 26.73 15.33 -55.30
C ARG A 10 27.44 14.70 -54.09
N LEU A 11 28.40 13.83 -54.39
CA LEU A 11 29.50 13.44 -53.53
C LEU A 11 30.45 14.63 -53.32
N VAL A 12 30.80 14.95 -52.09
CA VAL A 12 32.00 15.74 -51.78
C VAL A 12 32.89 14.89 -50.87
N LYS A 13 34.04 14.49 -51.44
CA LYS A 13 35.13 13.84 -50.71
C LYS A 13 35.88 14.92 -49.93
N LEU A 14 36.10 14.72 -48.61
CA LEU A 14 37.08 15.45 -47.83
C LEU A 14 38.08 14.46 -47.21
N LEU A 15 39.35 14.64 -47.55
CA LEU A 15 40.52 13.92 -47.03
C LEU A 15 40.77 14.28 -45.54
N PRO A 16 41.39 13.38 -44.79
CA PRO A 16 41.79 13.68 -43.40
C PRO A 16 43.15 14.39 -43.40
N ALA A 17 43.21 15.53 -42.70
CA ALA A 17 44.45 16.17 -42.33
C ALA A 17 44.97 15.57 -41.02
N VAL A 18 46.11 14.89 -41.10
CA VAL A 18 46.88 14.43 -39.94
C VAL A 18 47.68 15.62 -39.41
N VAL A 19 47.37 16.09 -38.18
CA VAL A 19 48.21 17.04 -37.49
C VAL A 19 48.97 16.28 -36.37
N LEU A 20 50.28 16.09 -36.60
CA LEU A 20 51.19 15.67 -35.50
C LEU A 20 51.38 16.84 -34.54
N LEU A 21 50.98 16.68 -33.28
CA LEU A 21 51.40 17.57 -32.19
C LEU A 21 52.45 16.85 -31.32
N ALA A 22 53.62 17.48 -31.23
CA ALA A 22 54.73 17.04 -30.39
C ALA A 22 54.39 17.14 -28.89
N ALA A 23 54.65 16.08 -28.14
CA ALA A 23 54.50 16.04 -26.70
C ALA A 23 55.63 16.83 -26.01
N SER A 24 55.31 17.95 -25.38
CA SER A 24 56.17 18.57 -24.37
C SER A 24 55.72 18.08 -22.98
N THR A 25 56.62 17.33 -22.31
CA THR A 25 56.43 16.90 -20.92
C THR A 25 56.68 18.07 -19.99
N ALA A 26 55.66 18.83 -19.61
CA ALA A 26 55.68 19.70 -18.48
C ALA A 26 54.95 19.00 -17.32
N GLY A 27 55.70 18.71 -16.25
CA GLY A 27 55.12 18.12 -15.02
C GLY A 27 54.14 19.09 -14.36
N PHE A 28 52.87 18.82 -14.54
CA PHE A 28 51.82 19.48 -13.72
C PHE A 28 51.66 18.73 -12.40
N ALA A 29 52.04 19.39 -11.31
CA ALA A 29 51.62 18.97 -9.98
C ALA A 29 50.09 18.81 -9.95
N ARG A 30 49.60 17.59 -9.68
CA ARG A 30 48.20 17.32 -9.41
C ARG A 30 47.78 18.05 -8.16
N THR A 31 47.26 19.26 -8.27
CA THR A 31 46.40 19.83 -7.23
C THR A 31 45.20 18.91 -7.09
N LYS A 32 45.04 18.29 -5.89
CA LYS A 32 43.79 17.60 -5.52
C LYS A 32 42.66 18.63 -5.63
N VAL A 33 41.85 18.51 -6.67
CA VAL A 33 40.54 19.16 -6.68
C VAL A 33 39.77 18.59 -5.47
N PRO A 34 39.25 19.42 -4.56
CA PRO A 34 38.39 18.93 -3.48
C PRO A 34 37.26 18.14 -4.15
N GLY A 35 37.06 16.89 -3.71
CA GLY A 35 36.03 16.04 -4.24
C GLY A 35 34.69 16.78 -4.18
N ASN A 36 34.05 16.88 -5.32
CA ASN A 36 32.68 17.32 -5.41
C ASN A 36 31.85 16.20 -4.75
N ASP A 37 31.63 16.30 -3.44
CA ASP A 37 30.60 15.52 -2.75
C ASP A 37 29.27 15.93 -3.35
N ARG A 38 28.96 15.33 -4.51
CA ARG A 38 27.57 15.29 -4.95
C ARG A 38 26.84 14.55 -3.84
N ASN A 39 25.94 15.24 -3.15
CA ASN A 39 25.01 14.66 -2.19
C ASN A 39 24.37 13.42 -2.84
N HIS A 40 24.94 12.25 -2.56
CA HIS A 40 24.36 10.99 -3.04
C HIS A 40 23.11 10.76 -2.19
N ILE A 41 21.95 11.15 -2.72
CA ILE A 41 20.67 10.85 -2.10
C ILE A 41 20.56 9.33 -1.99
N SER A 42 20.34 8.82 -0.79
CA SER A 42 20.24 7.38 -0.56
C SER A 42 18.99 6.79 -1.27
N PRO A 43 19.00 5.51 -1.64
CA PRO A 43 17.82 4.84 -2.18
C PRO A 43 16.58 5.01 -1.29
N LYS A 44 16.72 4.90 0.03
CA LYS A 44 15.66 5.14 1.02
C LYS A 44 15.09 6.56 0.88
N GLU A 45 15.93 7.54 0.71
CA GLU A 45 15.53 8.94 0.55
C GLU A 45 14.85 9.21 -0.80
N ILE A 46 15.33 8.57 -1.88
CA ILE A 46 14.68 8.65 -3.20
C ILE A 46 13.22 8.18 -3.07
N GLY A 47 13.01 7.02 -2.46
CA GLY A 47 11.67 6.50 -2.23
C GLY A 47 10.81 7.43 -1.38
N TYR A 48 11.32 7.86 -0.22
CA TYR A 48 10.65 8.77 0.71
C TYR A 48 10.11 10.03 0.02
N ASN A 49 10.93 10.64 -0.84
CA ASN A 49 10.58 11.88 -1.54
C ASN A 49 9.50 11.71 -2.63
N THR A 50 9.13 10.48 -2.99
CA THR A 50 8.00 10.24 -3.92
C THR A 50 6.64 10.33 -3.24
N ILE A 51 6.58 10.22 -1.90
CA ILE A 51 5.32 10.27 -1.14
C ILE A 51 4.88 11.71 -1.01
N ASN A 52 3.70 12.02 -1.58
CA ASN A 52 3.20 13.38 -1.66
C ASN A 52 1.66 13.46 -1.68
N ARG A 53 1.16 14.64 -1.38
CA ARG A 53 -0.27 14.95 -1.30
C ARG A 53 -1.01 14.72 -2.61
N SER A 54 -0.50 15.18 -3.74
CA SER A 54 -1.22 15.09 -5.01
C SER A 54 -1.49 13.65 -5.45
N THR A 55 -0.58 12.73 -5.12
CA THR A 55 -0.78 11.30 -5.37
C THR A 55 -1.82 10.70 -4.40
N ALA A 56 -1.82 11.11 -3.12
CA ALA A 56 -2.86 10.71 -2.17
C ALA A 56 -4.24 11.18 -2.64
N GLU A 57 -4.37 12.46 -3.01
CA GLU A 57 -5.61 13.04 -3.55
C GLU A 57 -6.13 12.28 -4.77
N ALA A 58 -5.25 11.89 -5.69
CA ALA A 58 -5.63 11.15 -6.89
C ALA A 58 -6.19 9.75 -6.56
N HIS A 59 -5.56 9.00 -5.64
CA HIS A 59 -6.03 7.68 -5.25
C HIS A 59 -7.30 7.74 -4.41
N ILE A 60 -7.35 8.58 -3.38
CA ILE A 60 -8.50 8.73 -2.50
C ILE A 60 -9.69 9.29 -3.28
N GLY A 61 -9.48 10.34 -4.09
CA GLY A 61 -10.53 10.95 -4.90
C GLY A 61 -11.17 9.97 -5.89
N PHE A 62 -10.39 9.06 -6.48
CA PHE A 62 -10.96 8.02 -7.33
C PHE A 62 -11.74 6.99 -6.51
N LEU A 63 -11.14 6.44 -5.44
CA LEU A 63 -11.74 5.35 -4.66
C LEU A 63 -12.99 5.79 -3.89
N ALA A 64 -13.03 7.04 -3.45
CA ALA A 64 -14.16 7.61 -2.71
C ALA A 64 -15.12 8.42 -3.61
N SER A 65 -15.03 8.27 -4.94
CA SER A 65 -15.96 8.94 -5.85
C SER A 65 -17.34 8.29 -5.85
N ASP A 66 -18.37 9.09 -6.13
CA ASP A 66 -19.76 8.61 -6.25
C ASP A 66 -19.91 7.55 -7.32
N GLU A 67 -19.10 7.58 -8.39
CA GLU A 67 -19.10 6.61 -9.48
C GLU A 67 -18.73 5.20 -9.01
N LEU A 68 -18.06 5.07 -7.88
CA LEU A 68 -17.76 3.78 -7.26
C LEU A 68 -18.86 3.31 -6.29
N GLU A 69 -19.97 4.07 -6.14
CA GLU A 69 -21.12 3.63 -5.36
C GLU A 69 -20.74 2.95 -4.03
N GLY A 70 -19.76 3.52 -3.32
CA GLY A 70 -19.24 2.98 -2.05
C GLY A 70 -18.55 1.60 -2.18
N ARG A 71 -18.08 1.20 -3.35
CA ARG A 71 -17.22 0.04 -3.67
C ARG A 71 -17.51 -1.24 -2.87
N GLU A 72 -18.80 -1.59 -2.71
CA GLU A 72 -19.24 -2.74 -1.91
C GLU A 72 -18.64 -4.07 -2.39
N ALA A 73 -18.10 -4.85 -1.44
CA ALA A 73 -17.53 -6.17 -1.68
C ALA A 73 -18.53 -7.14 -2.34
N GLY A 74 -18.08 -7.82 -3.41
CA GLY A 74 -18.91 -8.77 -4.17
C GLY A 74 -19.81 -8.11 -5.23
N TYR A 75 -19.92 -6.79 -5.27
CA TYR A 75 -20.73 -6.04 -6.25
C TYR A 75 -19.87 -5.44 -7.36
N LYS A 76 -20.52 -4.81 -8.36
CA LYS A 76 -19.83 -4.24 -9.52
C LYS A 76 -18.84 -3.16 -9.12
N SER A 77 -19.23 -2.28 -8.23
CA SER A 77 -18.40 -1.16 -7.75
C SER A 77 -17.14 -1.64 -7.03
N GLY A 78 -17.25 -2.62 -6.13
CA GLY A 78 -16.09 -3.26 -5.49
C GLY A 78 -15.16 -3.94 -6.52
N ARG A 79 -15.73 -4.60 -7.56
CA ARG A 79 -14.89 -5.16 -8.63
C ARG A 79 -14.15 -4.10 -9.43
N ILE A 80 -14.74 -2.92 -9.65
CA ILE A 80 -14.08 -1.79 -10.33
C ILE A 80 -12.94 -1.26 -9.45
N ALA A 81 -13.17 -1.08 -8.15
CA ALA A 81 -12.10 -0.71 -7.21
C ALA A 81 -10.95 -1.72 -7.23
N GLY A 82 -11.25 -3.03 -7.21
CA GLY A 82 -10.25 -4.08 -7.34
C GLY A 82 -9.47 -4.04 -8.67
N LEU A 83 -10.12 -3.72 -9.80
CA LEU A 83 -9.43 -3.53 -11.09
C LEU A 83 -8.53 -2.29 -11.07
N TYR A 84 -8.98 -1.23 -10.43
CA TYR A 84 -8.18 -0.02 -10.28
C TYR A 84 -6.88 -0.29 -9.53
N VAL A 85 -6.96 -0.88 -8.32
CA VAL A 85 -5.74 -1.15 -7.53
C VAL A 85 -4.82 -2.15 -8.22
N GLU A 86 -5.35 -3.16 -8.91
CA GLU A 86 -4.58 -4.08 -9.74
C GLU A 86 -3.83 -3.34 -10.86
N SER A 87 -4.50 -2.41 -11.54
CA SER A 87 -3.88 -1.60 -12.59
C SER A 87 -2.75 -0.71 -12.07
N GLN A 88 -2.91 -0.16 -10.84
CA GLN A 88 -1.87 0.65 -10.20
C GLN A 88 -0.63 -0.20 -9.85
N LEU A 89 -0.80 -1.39 -9.24
CA LEU A 89 0.33 -2.26 -8.94
C LEU A 89 1.10 -2.66 -10.21
N LYS A 90 0.38 -2.98 -11.30
CA LYS A 90 0.99 -3.26 -12.61
C LYS A 90 1.72 -2.05 -13.20
N ALA A 91 1.10 -0.88 -13.15
CA ALA A 91 1.71 0.35 -13.68
C ALA A 91 2.99 0.76 -12.92
N LEU A 92 3.07 0.44 -11.63
CA LEU A 92 4.26 0.62 -10.81
C LEU A 92 5.38 -0.39 -11.14
N GLY A 93 5.08 -1.46 -11.89
CA GLY A 93 6.05 -2.49 -12.27
C GLY A 93 6.33 -3.54 -11.20
N LEU A 94 5.40 -3.73 -10.24
CA LEU A 94 5.50 -4.83 -9.29
C LEU A 94 5.34 -6.19 -10.00
N GLU A 95 5.87 -7.23 -9.37
CA GLU A 95 5.65 -8.60 -9.79
C GLU A 95 4.34 -9.16 -9.21
N PRO A 96 3.68 -10.12 -9.88
CA PRO A 96 2.58 -10.86 -9.29
C PRO A 96 2.98 -11.53 -7.97
N TRP A 97 2.10 -11.50 -6.97
CA TRP A 97 2.42 -12.00 -5.61
C TRP A 97 2.80 -13.49 -5.56
N ASN A 98 2.27 -14.30 -6.48
CA ASN A 98 2.49 -15.75 -6.59
C ASN A 98 3.14 -16.16 -7.91
N ASP A 99 3.91 -15.26 -8.55
CA ASP A 99 4.61 -15.43 -9.82
C ASP A 99 3.72 -15.60 -11.07
N SER A 100 2.39 -15.60 -10.93
CA SER A 100 1.46 -15.79 -12.05
C SER A 100 0.35 -14.75 -12.13
N THR A 101 -0.19 -14.30 -11.01
CA THR A 101 -1.33 -13.38 -10.98
C THR A 101 -1.22 -12.38 -9.83
N PHE A 102 -1.79 -11.18 -10.05
CA PHE A 102 -1.97 -10.16 -9.00
C PHE A 102 -3.20 -10.43 -8.14
N THR A 103 -4.06 -11.35 -8.51
CA THR A 103 -5.33 -11.59 -7.82
C THR A 103 -5.37 -12.95 -7.14
N GLN A 104 -6.03 -12.98 -5.98
CA GLN A 104 -6.41 -14.20 -5.28
C GLN A 104 -7.93 -14.23 -5.18
N PRO A 105 -8.62 -14.89 -6.15
CA PRO A 105 -10.07 -15.02 -6.11
C PRO A 105 -10.51 -16.01 -5.03
N PHE A 106 -11.62 -15.70 -4.37
CA PHE A 106 -12.22 -16.58 -3.37
C PHE A 106 -13.73 -16.36 -3.23
N ASP A 107 -14.40 -17.29 -2.59
CA ASP A 107 -15.82 -17.22 -2.29
C ASP A 107 -16.06 -17.11 -0.80
N ALA A 108 -16.98 -16.24 -0.41
CA ALA A 108 -17.48 -16.14 0.95
C ALA A 108 -18.95 -16.50 1.02
N TYR A 109 -19.39 -17.09 2.13
CA TYR A 109 -20.71 -17.66 2.28
C TYR A 109 -21.41 -17.18 3.55
N ARG A 110 -22.73 -17.00 3.47
CA ARG A 110 -23.60 -16.67 4.60
C ARG A 110 -24.92 -17.45 4.53
N ILE A 111 -25.43 -17.94 5.67
CA ILE A 111 -26.75 -18.55 5.74
C ILE A 111 -27.83 -17.47 5.52
N GLU A 112 -28.72 -17.64 4.56
CA GLU A 112 -29.68 -16.63 4.15
C GLU A 112 -30.69 -16.26 5.28
N ARG A 113 -31.10 -17.24 6.10
CA ARG A 113 -32.06 -17.02 7.19
C ARG A 113 -31.51 -16.28 8.41
N GLN A 114 -30.21 -16.12 8.50
CA GLN A 114 -29.59 -15.36 9.60
C GLN A 114 -29.56 -13.87 9.26
N ARG A 115 -30.54 -13.11 9.70
CA ARG A 115 -30.66 -11.66 9.49
C ARG A 115 -29.41 -10.84 9.92
N ARG A 116 -28.55 -11.43 10.78
CA ARG A 116 -27.27 -10.88 11.26
C ARG A 116 -26.09 -11.86 11.08
N GLY A 117 -26.23 -12.86 10.20
CA GLY A 117 -25.16 -13.81 9.93
C GLY A 117 -24.00 -13.11 9.21
N ARG A 118 -22.80 -13.29 9.74
CA ARG A 118 -21.57 -12.83 9.04
C ARG A 118 -21.26 -13.77 7.90
N TYR A 119 -20.65 -13.24 6.85
CA TYR A 119 -20.02 -14.08 5.84
C TYR A 119 -18.82 -14.83 6.46
N THR A 120 -18.50 -15.97 5.88
CA THR A 120 -17.37 -16.80 6.32
C THR A 120 -16.59 -17.33 5.14
N VAL A 121 -15.29 -17.49 5.31
CA VAL A 121 -14.36 -18.16 4.39
C VAL A 121 -13.77 -19.44 5.02
N HIS A 122 -14.14 -19.76 6.26
CA HIS A 122 -13.67 -20.94 6.97
C HIS A 122 -14.25 -22.23 6.41
N PRO A 123 -13.43 -23.21 5.96
CA PRO A 123 -13.90 -24.47 5.39
C PRO A 123 -14.89 -25.23 6.27
N ASP A 124 -14.63 -25.29 7.58
CA ASP A 124 -15.50 -25.99 8.54
C ASP A 124 -16.90 -25.34 8.63
N SER A 125 -16.95 -24.00 8.61
CA SER A 125 -18.22 -23.27 8.61
C SER A 125 -18.96 -23.46 7.29
N ILE A 126 -18.24 -23.45 6.15
CA ILE A 126 -18.79 -23.68 4.82
C ILE A 126 -19.38 -25.09 4.72
N SER A 127 -18.71 -26.10 5.24
CA SER A 127 -19.19 -27.48 5.24
C SER A 127 -20.54 -27.65 5.94
N GLN A 128 -20.81 -26.83 6.99
CA GLN A 128 -22.08 -26.83 7.72
C GLN A 128 -23.23 -26.18 6.94
N LEU A 129 -22.93 -25.42 5.85
CA LEU A 129 -23.94 -24.82 4.99
C LEU A 129 -24.54 -25.80 3.98
N GLN A 130 -23.98 -27.01 3.85
CA GLN A 130 -24.48 -28.04 2.94
C GLN A 130 -25.95 -28.37 3.25
N GLY A 131 -26.80 -28.25 2.21
CA GLY A 131 -28.25 -28.49 2.35
C GLY A 131 -29.04 -27.29 2.91
N GLN A 132 -28.40 -26.15 3.21
CA GLN A 132 -29.08 -24.92 3.61
C GLN A 132 -29.07 -23.89 2.48
N VAL A 133 -30.10 -23.03 2.44
CA VAL A 133 -30.11 -21.89 1.53
C VAL A 133 -29.07 -20.86 2.04
N HIS A 134 -28.12 -20.49 1.20
CA HIS A 134 -27.02 -19.61 1.52
C HIS A 134 -26.80 -18.57 0.42
N GLN A 135 -26.23 -17.44 0.81
CA GLN A 135 -25.71 -16.43 -0.10
C GLN A 135 -24.23 -16.68 -0.33
N LYS A 136 -23.78 -16.40 -1.54
CA LYS A 136 -22.39 -16.50 -1.98
C LYS A 136 -21.93 -15.16 -2.52
N LEU A 137 -20.78 -14.69 -2.10
CA LEU A 137 -20.06 -13.56 -2.67
C LEU A 137 -18.80 -14.04 -3.35
N ALA A 138 -18.58 -13.62 -4.59
CA ALA A 138 -17.32 -13.81 -5.29
C ALA A 138 -16.43 -12.58 -5.06
N LEU A 139 -15.30 -12.78 -4.41
CA LEU A 139 -14.36 -11.76 -3.94
C LEU A 139 -12.96 -12.00 -4.51
N LYS A 140 -12.08 -11.02 -4.40
CA LYS A 140 -10.68 -11.18 -4.79
C LYS A 140 -9.75 -10.23 -4.02
N ASN A 141 -8.74 -10.76 -3.36
CA ASN A 141 -7.62 -9.94 -2.93
C ASN A 141 -6.78 -9.53 -4.14
N VAL A 142 -6.15 -8.36 -4.07
CA VAL A 142 -5.24 -7.87 -5.09
C VAL A 142 -3.88 -7.64 -4.44
N MET A 143 -2.84 -8.30 -4.95
CA MET A 143 -1.53 -8.28 -4.34
C MET A 143 -0.42 -8.23 -5.39
N GLY A 144 0.61 -7.45 -5.11
CA GLY A 144 1.86 -7.43 -5.87
C GLY A 144 3.06 -7.55 -4.94
N LYS A 145 4.22 -7.95 -5.46
CA LYS A 145 5.43 -8.09 -4.66
C LYS A 145 6.64 -7.39 -5.28
N ILE A 146 7.61 -7.13 -4.42
CA ILE A 146 9.01 -6.90 -4.78
C ILE A 146 9.80 -8.03 -4.14
N GLU A 147 10.36 -8.91 -4.97
CA GLU A 147 11.12 -10.05 -4.47
C GLU A 147 12.38 -9.60 -3.74
N GLY A 148 12.60 -10.11 -2.54
CA GLY A 148 13.76 -9.84 -1.70
C GLY A 148 14.98 -10.68 -2.08
N LYS A 149 16.14 -10.35 -1.51
CA LYS A 149 17.36 -11.15 -1.64
C LYS A 149 17.20 -12.50 -0.93
N ASN A 150 16.44 -12.52 0.19
CA ASN A 150 16.02 -13.73 0.88
C ASN A 150 14.52 -14.00 0.63
N PRO A 151 14.16 -14.88 -0.31
CA PRO A 151 12.77 -15.18 -0.64
C PRO A 151 12.06 -16.01 0.45
N ASP A 152 12.78 -16.52 1.43
CA ASP A 152 12.23 -17.28 2.55
C ASP A 152 11.78 -16.39 3.72
N GLU A 153 11.98 -15.09 3.62
CA GLU A 153 11.47 -14.10 4.55
C GLU A 153 10.60 -13.06 3.83
N ILE A 154 9.43 -12.81 4.38
CA ILE A 154 8.41 -11.97 3.76
C ILE A 154 7.91 -10.96 4.78
N VAL A 155 7.71 -9.73 4.35
CA VAL A 155 6.94 -8.72 5.08
C VAL A 155 5.77 -8.27 4.22
N ILE A 156 4.65 -8.00 4.84
CA ILE A 156 3.42 -7.63 4.14
C ILE A 156 2.95 -6.27 4.64
N ILE A 157 2.48 -5.43 3.73
CA ILE A 157 1.75 -4.21 4.03
C ILE A 157 0.38 -4.29 3.39
N GLY A 158 -0.68 -3.89 4.10
CA GLY A 158 -2.02 -4.00 3.57
C GLY A 158 -3.02 -2.97 4.05
N ALA A 159 -4.11 -2.86 3.29
CA ALA A 159 -5.32 -2.14 3.57
C ALA A 159 -6.48 -2.79 2.82
N HIS A 160 -7.72 -2.70 3.32
CA HIS A 160 -8.86 -3.15 2.53
C HIS A 160 -9.32 -2.09 1.53
N TYR A 161 -9.88 -2.53 0.40
CA TYR A 161 -10.31 -1.62 -0.65
C TYR A 161 -11.83 -1.57 -0.84
N ASP A 162 -12.57 -2.49 -0.21
CA ASP A 162 -14.03 -2.47 -0.19
C ASP A 162 -14.57 -1.43 0.81
N HIS A 163 -15.87 -1.14 0.73
CA HIS A 163 -16.60 -0.38 1.73
C HIS A 163 -18.09 -0.74 1.70
N LEU A 164 -18.97 0.08 2.27
CA LEU A 164 -20.33 -0.30 2.62
C LEU A 164 -21.33 -0.25 1.46
N GLY A 165 -21.00 0.42 0.35
CA GLY A 165 -21.90 0.50 -0.80
C GLY A 165 -22.92 1.64 -0.70
N VAL A 166 -24.17 1.37 -1.11
CA VAL A 166 -25.27 2.33 -1.15
C VAL A 166 -26.43 1.82 -0.30
N ASP A 167 -26.95 2.65 0.59
CA ASP A 167 -28.21 2.37 1.30
C ASP A 167 -29.36 3.20 0.69
N PRO A 168 -30.25 2.58 -0.10
CA PRO A 168 -31.35 3.27 -0.75
C PRO A 168 -32.40 3.81 0.22
N LEU A 169 -32.37 3.38 1.50
CA LEU A 169 -33.34 3.76 2.53
C LEU A 169 -32.95 5.06 3.25
N LEU A 170 -31.73 5.55 3.08
CA LEU A 170 -31.32 6.83 3.67
C LEU A 170 -32.00 8.01 2.98
N ASP A 171 -32.27 9.05 3.76
CA ASP A 171 -32.63 10.38 3.26
C ASP A 171 -31.35 11.16 2.94
N GLY A 172 -31.34 11.93 1.84
CA GLY A 172 -30.19 12.71 1.41
C GLY A 172 -29.14 11.87 0.71
N ASP A 173 -27.88 11.96 1.15
CA ASP A 173 -26.78 11.18 0.60
C ASP A 173 -26.91 9.70 1.02
N LYS A 174 -26.76 8.81 0.05
CA LYS A 174 -26.96 7.36 0.20
C LYS A 174 -25.71 6.56 -0.05
N ILE A 175 -24.64 7.23 -0.51
CA ILE A 175 -23.40 6.58 -0.91
C ILE A 175 -22.41 6.65 0.24
N TYR A 176 -21.96 5.49 0.70
CA TYR A 176 -20.88 5.41 1.66
C TYR A 176 -19.54 5.50 0.91
N ASN A 177 -19.06 6.71 0.68
CA ASN A 177 -17.84 6.92 -0.13
C ASN A 177 -16.58 6.38 0.52
N GLY A 178 -16.49 6.39 1.87
CA GLY A 178 -15.38 5.79 2.61
C GLY A 178 -14.04 6.40 2.23
N ALA A 179 -13.91 7.73 2.32
CA ALA A 179 -12.66 8.40 1.97
C ALA A 179 -11.55 8.09 2.97
N ASP A 180 -11.89 8.07 4.26
CA ASP A 180 -10.98 7.61 5.30
C ASP A 180 -11.02 6.09 5.44
N ASP A 181 -12.20 5.51 5.44
CA ASP A 181 -12.45 4.08 5.56
C ASP A 181 -12.70 3.41 4.19
N ASN A 182 -11.74 2.79 3.54
CA ASN A 182 -10.30 2.82 3.82
C ASN A 182 -9.53 3.21 2.54
N ALA A 183 -10.11 4.18 1.76
CA ALA A 183 -9.39 4.72 0.60
C ALA A 183 -8.07 5.39 1.02
N SER A 184 -8.01 5.97 2.24
CA SER A 184 -6.81 6.55 2.81
C SER A 184 -5.68 5.53 2.98
N GLY A 185 -6.00 4.35 3.54
CA GLY A 185 -5.05 3.24 3.70
C GLY A 185 -4.61 2.66 2.37
N VAL A 186 -5.53 2.47 1.41
CA VAL A 186 -5.20 2.01 0.05
C VAL A 186 -4.23 2.98 -0.64
N ALA A 187 -4.49 4.29 -0.54
CA ALA A 187 -3.60 5.30 -1.12
C ALA A 187 -2.20 5.26 -0.51
N ALA A 188 -2.09 5.01 0.81
CA ALA A 188 -0.80 4.84 1.48
C ALA A 188 -0.05 3.61 0.98
N VAL A 189 -0.71 2.45 0.85
CA VAL A 189 -0.10 1.22 0.32
C VAL A 189 0.45 1.45 -1.09
N LEU A 190 -0.34 2.09 -1.98
CA LEU A 190 0.08 2.38 -3.37
C LEU A 190 1.26 3.37 -3.43
N GLN A 191 1.27 4.41 -2.59
CA GLN A 191 2.39 5.36 -2.51
C GLN A 191 3.66 4.71 -1.97
N ILE A 192 3.55 3.83 -0.98
CA ILE A 192 4.70 3.10 -0.42
C ILE A 192 5.23 2.10 -1.45
N ALA A 193 4.36 1.41 -2.20
CA ALA A 193 4.78 0.56 -3.32
C ALA A 193 5.59 1.35 -4.35
N ARG A 194 5.10 2.54 -4.75
CA ARG A 194 5.83 3.48 -5.61
C ARG A 194 7.18 3.88 -5.03
N ALA A 195 7.22 4.16 -3.72
CA ALA A 195 8.46 4.58 -3.04
C ALA A 195 9.52 3.47 -3.06
N PHE A 196 9.13 2.22 -2.80
CA PHE A 196 10.03 1.07 -2.90
C PHE A 196 10.54 0.88 -4.34
N MET A 197 9.66 0.96 -5.34
CA MET A 197 10.07 0.86 -6.75
C MET A 197 11.02 2.00 -7.15
N ALA A 198 10.74 3.23 -6.72
CA ALA A 198 11.59 4.39 -7.01
C ALA A 198 12.96 4.29 -6.33
N SER A 199 13.08 3.62 -5.21
CA SER A 199 14.37 3.39 -4.52
C SER A 199 15.35 2.58 -5.35
N GLY A 200 14.85 1.75 -6.26
CA GLY A 200 15.65 0.92 -7.17
C GLY A 200 16.45 -0.19 -6.50
N ILE A 201 16.24 -0.46 -5.20
CA ILE A 201 16.92 -1.55 -4.50
C ILE A 201 16.08 -2.83 -4.46
N LYS A 202 16.76 -3.95 -4.41
CA LYS A 202 16.17 -5.22 -4.01
C LYS A 202 16.26 -5.32 -2.48
N PRO A 203 15.13 -5.34 -1.74
CA PRO A 203 15.15 -5.41 -0.27
C PRO A 203 15.73 -6.74 0.22
N GLU A 204 16.06 -6.86 1.50
CA GLU A 204 16.54 -8.11 2.08
C GLU A 204 15.41 -9.14 2.12
N ARG A 205 14.19 -8.75 2.56
CA ARG A 205 12.99 -9.59 2.57
C ARG A 205 12.08 -9.26 1.40
N THR A 206 11.36 -10.24 0.91
CA THR A 206 10.26 -10.01 -0.05
C THR A 206 9.20 -9.12 0.58
N VAL A 207 8.78 -8.06 -0.12
CA VAL A 207 7.71 -7.16 0.30
C VAL A 207 6.46 -7.46 -0.53
N ILE A 208 5.35 -7.82 0.13
CA ILE A 208 4.04 -7.98 -0.51
C ILE A 208 3.18 -6.77 -0.16
N PHE A 209 2.63 -6.12 -1.19
CA PHE A 209 1.64 -5.05 -1.10
C PHE A 209 0.28 -5.66 -1.34
N ALA A 210 -0.57 -5.69 -0.31
CA ALA A 210 -1.82 -6.42 -0.30
C ALA A 210 -3.02 -5.49 -0.13
N LEU A 211 -3.99 -5.59 -1.05
CA LEU A 211 -5.27 -4.88 -1.01
C LEU A 211 -6.35 -5.93 -0.81
N TRP A 212 -6.97 -5.92 0.39
CA TRP A 212 -7.92 -6.93 0.83
C TRP A 212 -9.34 -6.62 0.36
N ASP A 213 -10.13 -7.65 0.08
CA ASP A 213 -11.55 -7.54 -0.28
C ASP A 213 -12.43 -8.13 0.83
N GLY A 214 -13.54 -7.47 1.11
CA GLY A 214 -14.55 -7.97 2.04
C GLY A 214 -14.18 -7.82 3.52
N GLU A 215 -13.38 -6.82 3.86
CA GLU A 215 -13.10 -6.45 5.25
C GLU A 215 -14.40 -6.14 5.99
N GLU A 216 -15.24 -5.27 5.41
CA GLU A 216 -16.53 -4.80 5.94
C GLU A 216 -17.58 -5.93 6.13
N LYS A 217 -17.35 -7.04 5.48
CA LYS A 217 -18.17 -8.25 5.59
C LYS A 217 -17.63 -9.24 6.63
N GLY A 218 -16.49 -8.91 7.28
CA GLY A 218 -15.91 -9.68 8.39
C GLY A 218 -14.48 -10.15 8.15
N LEU A 219 -13.57 -9.28 7.69
CA LEU A 219 -12.13 -9.55 7.47
C LEU A 219 -11.88 -10.68 6.45
N LEU A 220 -12.77 -10.81 5.45
CA LEU A 220 -12.82 -12.03 4.62
C LEU A 220 -11.55 -12.24 3.79
N GLY A 221 -11.00 -11.16 3.23
CA GLY A 221 -9.83 -11.22 2.37
C GLY A 221 -8.56 -11.62 3.11
N SER A 222 -8.25 -10.93 4.18
CA SER A 222 -7.06 -11.23 5.00
C SER A 222 -7.15 -12.60 5.66
N GLU A 223 -8.35 -12.98 6.16
CA GLU A 223 -8.56 -14.30 6.75
C GLU A 223 -8.41 -15.41 5.71
N HIS A 224 -9.01 -15.23 4.49
CA HIS A 224 -8.83 -16.19 3.39
C HIS A 224 -7.35 -16.33 3.01
N PHE A 225 -6.62 -15.23 2.90
CA PHE A 225 -5.18 -15.27 2.63
C PHE A 225 -4.46 -16.11 3.68
N MET A 226 -4.68 -15.83 4.96
CA MET A 226 -4.01 -16.51 6.05
C MET A 226 -4.43 -17.99 6.22
N LEU A 227 -5.63 -18.36 5.79
CA LEU A 227 -6.10 -19.76 5.77
C LEU A 227 -5.47 -20.58 4.62
N THR A 228 -5.14 -19.92 3.52
CA THR A 228 -4.71 -20.60 2.29
C THR A 228 -3.23 -20.39 1.94
N TYR A 229 -2.56 -19.43 2.58
CA TYR A 229 -1.15 -19.18 2.32
C TYR A 229 -0.29 -20.35 2.84
N PRO A 230 0.52 -20.98 1.97
CA PRO A 230 1.15 -22.28 2.31
C PRO A 230 2.29 -22.16 3.32
N HIS A 231 2.87 -20.96 3.49
CA HIS A 231 4.09 -20.73 4.27
C HIS A 231 3.97 -19.55 5.24
N PRO A 232 2.99 -19.55 6.18
CA PRO A 232 2.80 -18.44 7.11
C PRO A 232 4.02 -18.18 8.01
N GLU A 233 4.86 -19.20 8.26
CA GLU A 233 6.12 -19.11 9.02
C GLU A 233 7.18 -18.21 8.35
N LYS A 234 7.08 -17.97 7.04
CA LYS A 234 7.95 -17.06 6.31
C LYS A 234 7.58 -15.58 6.53
N ILE A 235 6.38 -15.29 7.00
CA ILE A 235 5.92 -13.92 7.24
C ILE A 235 6.55 -13.41 8.53
N LYS A 236 7.42 -12.39 8.41
CA LYS A 236 8.16 -11.82 9.53
C LYS A 236 7.50 -10.58 10.13
N GLY A 237 6.58 -9.94 9.42
CA GLY A 237 5.83 -8.80 9.93
C GLY A 237 4.71 -8.39 8.99
N TYR A 238 3.68 -7.77 9.57
CA TYR A 238 2.55 -7.20 8.85
C TYR A 238 2.31 -5.76 9.29
N LEU A 239 2.28 -4.84 8.33
CA LEU A 239 1.91 -3.45 8.54
C LEU A 239 0.51 -3.20 7.99
N ASN A 240 -0.41 -2.78 8.85
CA ASN A 240 -1.80 -2.50 8.52
C ASN A 240 -2.07 -0.99 8.44
N PHE A 241 -2.90 -0.60 7.48
CA PHE A 241 -3.55 0.69 7.51
C PHE A 241 -5.05 0.53 7.67
N GLU A 242 -5.59 1.37 8.55
CA GLU A 242 -7.02 1.49 8.79
C GLU A 242 -7.35 2.92 9.17
N MET A 243 -8.07 3.66 8.31
CA MET A 243 -8.54 5.01 8.61
C MET A 243 -7.41 5.95 9.10
N ILE A 244 -6.60 6.46 8.17
CA ILE A 244 -5.42 7.29 8.51
C ILE A 244 -5.57 8.75 8.07
N GLY A 245 -6.70 9.13 7.50
CA GLY A 245 -6.92 10.45 6.90
C GLY A 245 -7.74 11.41 7.75
N ARG A 246 -8.47 10.96 8.78
CA ARG A 246 -9.37 11.82 9.54
C ARG A 246 -8.83 12.18 10.93
N ASN A 247 -9.34 13.29 11.46
CA ASN A 247 -9.13 13.64 12.85
C ASN A 247 -10.25 13.03 13.70
N ASN A 248 -9.91 12.19 14.68
CA ASN A 248 -10.87 11.80 15.70
C ASN A 248 -11.04 12.93 16.75
N ARG A 249 -10.06 13.81 16.85
CA ARG A 249 -10.01 14.97 17.74
C ARG A 249 -9.57 16.20 16.95
N GLU A 250 -10.46 17.17 16.78
CA GLU A 250 -10.16 18.40 16.04
C GLU A 250 -9.19 19.32 16.81
N ASP A 251 -9.12 19.21 18.13
CA ASP A 251 -8.18 19.94 18.97
C ASP A 251 -6.74 19.41 18.91
N VAL A 252 -6.55 18.19 18.37
CA VAL A 252 -5.24 17.57 18.18
C VAL A 252 -5.18 16.92 16.78
N PRO A 253 -5.13 17.73 15.72
CA PRO A 253 -5.19 17.22 14.33
C PRO A 253 -4.00 16.31 13.96
N GLU A 254 -2.89 16.37 14.69
CA GLU A 254 -1.69 15.56 14.50
C GLU A 254 -1.78 14.16 15.17
N HIS A 255 -2.88 13.90 15.91
CA HIS A 255 -3.06 12.63 16.63
C HIS A 255 -3.09 11.45 15.64
N VAL A 256 -2.32 10.43 15.96
CA VAL A 256 -2.28 9.12 15.29
C VAL A 256 -2.20 8.02 16.34
N VAL A 257 -2.90 6.92 16.12
CA VAL A 257 -2.77 5.72 16.95
C VAL A 257 -1.77 4.79 16.29
N TYR A 258 -0.81 4.34 17.06
CA TYR A 258 0.20 3.39 16.62
C TYR A 258 0.16 2.14 17.47
N PHE A 259 -0.53 1.14 16.96
CA PHE A 259 -0.52 -0.19 17.57
C PHE A 259 0.69 -0.98 17.10
N TYR A 260 1.30 -1.73 18.00
CA TYR A 260 2.40 -2.61 17.67
C TYR A 260 2.46 -3.82 18.61
N THR A 261 3.05 -4.91 18.14
CA THR A 261 3.31 -6.09 18.97
C THR A 261 4.33 -5.73 20.04
N GLN A 262 3.93 -5.74 21.30
CA GLN A 262 4.73 -5.27 22.44
C GLN A 262 6.03 -6.06 22.64
N ALA A 263 6.07 -7.33 22.21
CA ALA A 263 7.29 -8.14 22.20
C ALA A 263 8.39 -7.58 21.28
N HIS A 264 8.05 -6.61 20.41
CA HIS A 264 8.97 -5.92 19.51
C HIS A 264 9.02 -4.41 19.81
N PRO A 265 9.57 -3.98 20.95
CA PRO A 265 9.57 -2.56 21.36
C PRO A 265 10.33 -1.64 20.40
N VAL A 266 11.21 -2.18 19.58
CA VAL A 266 11.93 -1.46 18.54
C VAL A 266 11.00 -0.79 17.52
N PHE A 267 9.78 -1.30 17.33
CA PHE A 267 8.80 -0.69 16.43
C PHE A 267 8.39 0.72 16.91
N GLU A 268 8.21 0.88 18.24
CA GLU A 268 7.96 2.20 18.82
C GLU A 268 9.21 3.11 18.68
N GLU A 269 10.40 2.58 18.90
CA GLU A 269 11.64 3.34 18.78
C GLU A 269 11.83 3.85 17.33
N TRP A 270 11.53 3.03 16.31
CA TRP A 270 11.59 3.44 14.91
C TRP A 270 10.71 4.66 14.65
N LEU A 271 9.42 4.60 15.03
CA LEU A 271 8.51 5.72 14.79
C LEU A 271 8.93 6.98 15.55
N ARG A 272 9.38 6.87 16.82
CA ARG A 272 9.89 8.01 17.60
C ARG A 272 11.08 8.69 16.91
N ASN A 273 12.02 7.89 16.44
CA ASN A 273 13.21 8.39 15.75
C ASN A 273 12.84 9.03 14.41
N ASP A 274 11.99 8.38 13.61
CA ASP A 274 11.55 8.88 12.31
C ASP A 274 10.81 10.23 12.43
N ILE A 275 9.95 10.40 13.44
CA ILE A 275 9.27 11.67 13.72
C ILE A 275 10.29 12.77 14.04
N ALA A 276 11.27 12.48 14.90
CA ALA A 276 12.26 13.45 15.31
C ALA A 276 13.23 13.82 14.16
N GLU A 277 13.73 12.82 13.43
CA GLU A 277 14.71 13.02 12.35
C GLU A 277 14.10 13.69 11.11
N ARG A 278 12.84 13.39 10.81
CA ARG A 278 12.13 13.91 9.63
C ARG A 278 11.22 15.07 9.90
N ASN A 279 11.11 15.48 11.17
CA ASN A 279 10.22 16.56 11.61
C ASN A 279 8.78 16.32 11.14
N LEU A 280 8.28 15.07 11.27
CA LEU A 280 6.90 14.74 10.93
C LEU A 280 5.94 15.36 11.96
N ASN A 281 4.86 15.96 11.48
CA ASN A 281 3.87 16.57 12.35
C ASN A 281 2.85 15.54 12.87
N LEU A 282 3.35 14.56 13.65
CA LEU A 282 2.56 13.48 14.22
C LEU A 282 2.69 13.44 15.75
N LYS A 283 1.58 13.15 16.43
CA LYS A 283 1.51 12.90 17.88
C LYS A 283 0.98 11.49 18.13
N PRO A 284 1.84 10.47 18.14
CA PRO A 284 1.41 9.09 18.31
C PRO A 284 0.93 8.81 19.73
N ASP A 285 -0.23 8.11 19.81
CA ASP A 285 -0.64 7.33 20.95
C ASP A 285 -0.11 5.90 20.73
N TYR A 286 0.97 5.58 21.44
CA TYR A 286 1.65 4.28 21.32
C TYR A 286 0.90 3.22 22.12
N ARG A 287 0.39 2.19 21.43
CA ARG A 287 -0.37 1.11 22.04
C ARG A 287 0.31 -0.24 21.79
N GLY A 288 1.26 -0.58 22.65
CA GLY A 288 1.86 -1.92 22.67
C GLY A 288 0.85 -2.97 23.09
N TRP A 289 0.83 -4.13 22.42
CA TRP A 289 -0.16 -5.17 22.68
C TRP A 289 0.45 -6.58 22.58
N ASP A 290 0.32 -7.38 23.64
CA ASP A 290 0.81 -8.78 23.70
C ASP A 290 -0.23 -9.81 23.28
N ARG A 291 -1.49 -9.40 23.13
CA ARG A 291 -2.56 -10.26 22.64
C ARG A 291 -2.81 -9.98 21.17
N PRO A 292 -3.39 -10.94 20.40
CA PRO A 292 -3.75 -10.67 19.03
C PRO A 292 -4.56 -9.37 18.93
N ILE A 293 -4.01 -8.40 18.23
CA ILE A 293 -4.64 -7.09 18.01
C ILE A 293 -5.78 -7.31 17.03
N GLY A 294 -7.04 -7.20 17.51
CA GLY A 294 -8.23 -7.26 16.66
C GLY A 294 -8.65 -5.88 16.19
N GLY A 295 -9.69 -5.80 15.37
CA GLY A 295 -10.32 -4.55 14.94
C GLY A 295 -10.14 -4.22 13.46
N GLY A 296 -9.32 -4.97 12.72
CA GLY A 296 -9.09 -4.84 11.28
C GLY A 296 -8.35 -6.06 10.74
N ASP A 297 -7.86 -6.00 9.52
CA ASP A 297 -7.15 -7.08 8.81
C ASP A 297 -5.90 -7.59 9.56
N ASN A 298 -5.29 -6.73 10.40
CA ASN A 298 -4.20 -7.12 11.30
C ASN A 298 -4.56 -8.29 12.21
N GLY A 299 -5.84 -8.45 12.58
CA GLY A 299 -6.31 -9.56 13.42
C GLY A 299 -6.08 -10.94 12.79
N SER A 300 -6.16 -11.04 11.47
CA SER A 300 -5.91 -12.30 10.74
C SER A 300 -4.45 -12.76 10.84
N PHE A 301 -3.51 -11.83 10.94
CA PHE A 301 -2.08 -12.08 11.09
C PHE A 301 -1.68 -12.27 12.56
N ALA A 302 -2.18 -11.42 13.44
CA ALA A 302 -1.86 -11.45 14.87
C ALA A 302 -2.26 -12.78 15.55
N LYS A 303 -3.34 -13.42 15.11
CA LYS A 303 -3.77 -14.76 15.56
C LYS A 303 -2.73 -15.85 15.29
N ARG A 304 -1.73 -15.59 14.46
CA ARG A 304 -0.65 -16.52 14.07
C ARG A 304 0.73 -16.04 14.56
N ASP A 305 0.72 -15.21 15.60
CA ASP A 305 1.93 -14.65 16.22
C ASP A 305 2.85 -13.88 15.25
N ILE A 306 2.29 -13.35 14.15
CA ILE A 306 3.02 -12.49 13.23
C ILE A 306 3.12 -11.09 13.86
N PRO A 307 4.34 -10.50 13.94
CA PRO A 307 4.51 -9.15 14.45
C PRO A 307 3.72 -8.12 13.65
N ILE A 308 3.02 -7.23 14.35
CA ILE A 308 2.12 -6.24 13.76
C ILE A 308 2.63 -4.83 14.02
N ILE A 309 2.53 -3.98 12.99
CA ILE A 309 2.45 -2.53 13.08
C ILE A 309 1.12 -2.12 12.47
N TRP A 310 0.35 -1.27 13.16
CA TRP A 310 -0.93 -0.80 12.66
C TRP A 310 -1.09 0.70 12.91
N TYR A 311 -1.21 1.45 11.80
CA TYR A 311 -1.53 2.86 11.80
C TYR A 311 -3.03 3.07 11.73
N HIS A 312 -3.56 3.90 12.63
CA HIS A 312 -4.97 4.24 12.74
C HIS A 312 -5.13 5.65 13.31
N THR A 313 -6.28 6.28 13.19
CA THR A 313 -6.55 7.59 13.81
C THR A 313 -7.72 7.58 14.80
N ASP A 314 -8.16 6.40 15.23
CA ASP A 314 -9.39 6.14 15.97
C ASP A 314 -10.66 6.54 15.19
N ALA A 315 -11.83 6.15 15.69
CA ALA A 315 -13.10 6.47 15.05
C ALA A 315 -13.39 7.99 15.10
N HIS A 316 -13.96 8.51 14.03
CA HIS A 316 -14.42 9.89 13.90
C HIS A 316 -15.94 9.93 13.70
N PRO A 317 -16.60 11.10 13.84
CA PRO A 317 -18.07 11.19 13.76
C PRO A 317 -18.68 10.72 12.43
N ASP A 318 -17.90 10.71 11.34
CA ASP A 318 -18.37 10.29 10.02
C ASP A 318 -18.11 8.80 9.71
N TYR A 319 -17.53 8.04 10.66
CA TYR A 319 -17.25 6.61 10.50
C TYR A 319 -18.51 5.83 10.14
N HIS A 320 -18.47 5.06 9.07
CA HIS A 320 -19.61 4.31 8.52
C HIS A 320 -20.83 5.19 8.21
N LEU A 321 -20.59 6.42 7.76
CA LEU A 321 -21.62 7.34 7.27
C LEU A 321 -21.29 7.84 5.85
N PRO A 322 -22.30 8.25 5.06
CA PRO A 322 -22.08 8.88 3.76
C PRO A 322 -21.23 10.16 3.84
N SER A 323 -21.13 10.76 5.02
CA SER A 323 -20.31 11.97 5.24
C SER A 323 -18.80 11.70 5.37
N ASP A 324 -18.33 10.44 5.27
CA ASP A 324 -16.90 10.14 5.12
C ASP A 324 -16.43 10.44 3.70
N GLN A 325 -16.16 11.73 3.46
CA GLN A 325 -15.89 12.34 2.15
C GLN A 325 -14.47 12.89 2.07
N THR A 326 -13.98 13.06 0.84
CA THR A 326 -12.62 13.55 0.54
C THR A 326 -12.34 14.95 1.08
N GLU A 327 -13.35 15.82 1.16
CA GLU A 327 -13.24 17.19 1.68
C GLU A 327 -12.87 17.25 3.16
N ARG A 328 -13.04 16.13 3.87
CA ARG A 328 -12.77 16.03 5.31
C ARG A 328 -11.42 15.40 5.65
N ILE A 329 -10.67 14.98 4.64
CA ILE A 329 -9.34 14.37 4.83
C ILE A 329 -8.32 15.42 5.31
N ASN A 330 -7.59 15.10 6.36
CA ASN A 330 -6.39 15.82 6.77
C ASN A 330 -5.20 15.35 5.93
N TRP A 331 -4.99 16.00 4.80
CA TRP A 331 -4.02 15.61 3.80
C TRP A 331 -2.58 15.58 4.31
N ASP A 332 -2.20 16.57 5.13
CA ASP A 332 -0.84 16.69 5.64
C ASP A 332 -0.53 15.53 6.59
N LYS A 333 -1.46 15.21 7.50
CA LYS A 333 -1.36 14.05 8.39
C LYS A 333 -1.30 12.72 7.61
N THR A 334 -2.16 12.56 6.60
CA THR A 334 -2.18 11.35 5.75
C THR A 334 -0.82 11.14 5.09
N VAL A 335 -0.21 12.20 4.58
CA VAL A 335 1.13 12.14 3.96
C VAL A 335 2.20 11.81 5.00
N ASP A 336 2.17 12.42 6.17
CA ASP A 336 3.17 12.19 7.21
C ASP A 336 3.06 10.78 7.81
N ILE A 337 1.83 10.25 7.99
CA ILE A 337 1.63 8.84 8.37
C ILE A 337 2.17 7.91 7.27
N THR A 338 1.89 8.18 6.00
CA THR A 338 2.38 7.37 4.88
C THR A 338 3.92 7.36 4.83
N ARG A 339 4.57 8.51 5.08
CA ARG A 339 6.02 8.63 5.16
C ARG A 339 6.61 7.84 6.34
N ALA A 340 6.00 7.96 7.52
CA ALA A 340 6.41 7.19 8.70
C ALA A 340 6.29 5.69 8.47
N ALA A 341 5.18 5.25 7.90
CA ALA A 341 4.93 3.85 7.58
C ALA A 341 5.89 3.31 6.50
N TYR A 342 6.25 4.12 5.50
CA TYR A 342 7.30 3.76 4.55
C TYR A 342 8.62 3.46 5.25
N LEU A 343 9.04 4.30 6.20
CA LEU A 343 10.28 4.10 6.96
C LEU A 343 10.21 2.85 7.85
N ASN A 344 9.06 2.61 8.49
CA ASN A 344 8.86 1.39 9.27
C ASN A 344 8.86 0.13 8.39
N LEU A 345 8.20 0.16 7.22
CA LEU A 345 8.23 -0.97 6.28
C LEU A 345 9.63 -1.17 5.70
N TRP A 346 10.38 -0.08 5.46
CA TRP A 346 11.78 -0.17 5.04
C TRP A 346 12.61 -0.93 6.07
N ASN A 347 12.43 -0.63 7.35
CA ASN A 347 13.13 -1.32 8.43
C ASN A 347 12.68 -2.79 8.52
N LEU A 348 11.38 -3.08 8.49
CA LEU A 348 10.85 -4.46 8.43
C LEU A 348 11.47 -5.26 7.27
N ALA A 349 11.65 -4.61 6.11
CA ALA A 349 12.18 -5.26 4.92
C ALA A 349 13.70 -5.45 4.91
N ASN A 350 14.45 -4.65 5.66
CA ASN A 350 15.92 -4.59 5.52
C ASN A 350 16.71 -4.83 6.80
N GLU A 351 16.12 -4.60 8.00
CA GLU A 351 16.84 -4.82 9.25
C GLU A 351 17.02 -6.32 9.54
N ALA A 352 18.20 -6.69 10.04
CA ALA A 352 18.54 -8.10 10.28
C ALA A 352 17.71 -8.71 11.41
N LYS A 353 17.35 -7.90 12.42
CA LYS A 353 16.57 -8.34 13.61
C LYS A 353 15.68 -7.18 14.09
N TYR A 354 14.51 -7.53 14.61
CA TYR A 354 13.59 -6.64 15.31
C TYR A 354 12.69 -7.41 16.29
#